data_657d10205ee3a16b2452fcf2d0945695
#
_entry.id   657d10205ee3a16b2452fcf2d0945695
#
_cell.length_a   1.000
_cell.length_b   1.000
_cell.length_c   1.000
_cell.angle_alpha   90.00
_cell.angle_beta   90.00
_cell.angle_gamma   90.00
#
_symmetry.space_group_name_H-M   'P 1'
#
loop_
_entity.id
_entity.type
_entity.pdbx_description
1 polymer ?
#
loop_
_entity_poly.entity_id
_entity_poly.type
_entity_poly.pdbx_seq_one_letter_code
_entity_poly.pdbx_strand_id
1 'polypeptide(L)'
;MRAQGEFADVRLPLVVDGTALDIAALHRPGNRAPLLFXHGFGSTKEDYTDIVXHXAFDGRPFIAYDAPGCGETRCADXARISIPLLVETAAAVLDHFGVQAFHLVGHSMGGLTALMLASQWXDRVLSFTDIEGNLAP
;
A
#
# COMPACT_ATOMS: atom_id res chain seq x y z
N MET A 1 -4.42 24.60 -5.49
CA MET A 1 -4.16 23.54 -4.54
C MET A 1 -3.38 22.46 -5.20
N ARG A 2 -2.45 22.04 -4.55
CA ARG A 2 -1.58 21.04 -5.08
C ARG A 2 -2.12 19.68 -4.80
N ALA A 3 -1.70 18.72 -5.59
CA ALA A 3 -2.06 17.36 -5.36
C ALA A 3 -1.71 16.94 -3.93
N GLN A 4 -0.61 17.45 -3.42
CA GLN A 4 -0.23 17.10 -2.08
C GLN A 4 -1.21 17.62 -1.05
N GLY A 5 -1.97 18.65 -1.38
CA GLY A 5 -3.00 19.12 -0.48
C GLY A 5 -4.14 18.13 -0.33
N GLU A 6 -4.21 17.17 -1.26
CA GLU A 6 -5.26 16.16 -1.20
C GLU A 6 -4.87 14.97 -0.34
N PHE A 7 -3.60 14.80 0.01
CA PHE A 7 -3.14 13.68 0.81
C PHE A 7 -3.02 14.07 2.27
N ALA A 8 -3.44 13.16 3.14
CA ALA A 8 -3.15 13.27 4.55
C ALA A 8 -1.98 12.35 4.86
N ASP A 9 -1.01 12.86 5.61
CA ASP A 9 0.02 12.04 6.20
C ASP A 9 -0.54 11.44 7.48
N VAL A 10 -0.56 10.11 7.57
CA VAL A 10 -1.09 9.46 8.75
C VAL A 10 -0.11 8.43 9.26
N ARG A 11 -0.17 8.17 10.56
CA ARG A 11 0.62 7.12 11.19
C ARG A 11 -0.35 6.06 11.70
N LEU A 12 -0.05 4.81 11.40
CA LEU A 12 -0.91 3.69 11.80
C LEU A 12 -0.11 2.80 12.74
N PRO A 13 -0.39 2.88 14.05
CA PRO A 13 0.24 1.93 14.97
C PRO A 13 -0.49 0.60 14.88
N LEU A 14 0.21 -0.40 14.39
CA LEU A 14 -0.37 -1.71 14.13
C LEU A 14 0.47 -2.77 14.80
N VAL A 15 -0.15 -3.90 15.10
CA VAL A 15 0.58 -5.11 15.47
C VAL A 15 0.22 -6.16 14.42
N VAL A 16 1.23 -6.63 13.70
CA VAL A 16 1.03 -7.56 12.62
C VAL A 16 1.86 -8.79 12.91
N ASP A 17 1.18 -9.93 13.06
CA ASP A 17 1.85 -11.19 13.36
C ASP A 17 2.81 -11.04 14.56
N GLY A 18 2.34 -10.35 15.59
CA GLY A 18 3.10 -10.15 16.82
C GLY A 18 4.19 -9.10 16.75
N THR A 19 4.35 -8.43 15.62
CA THR A 19 5.39 -7.41 15.43
C THR A 19 4.75 -6.04 15.46
N ALA A 20 5.25 -5.16 16.33
CA ALA A 20 4.75 -3.80 16.40
C ALA A 20 5.31 -2.98 15.24
N LEU A 21 4.42 -2.29 14.56
CA LEU A 21 4.76 -1.44 13.41
C LEU A 21 4.14 -0.07 13.62
N ASP A 22 4.86 0.94 13.19
CA ASP A 22 4.32 2.29 13.10
C ASP A 22 4.39 2.68 11.63
N ILE A 23 3.29 2.53 10.92
CA ILE A 23 3.26 2.64 9.47
C ILE A 23 3.05 4.09 9.09
N ALA A 24 3.91 4.62 8.24
CA ALA A 24 3.73 5.93 7.65
C ALA A 24 2.95 5.77 6.36
N ALA A 25 1.82 6.44 6.24
CA ALA A 25 0.94 6.27 5.10
C ALA A 25 0.49 7.61 4.55
N LEU A 26 0.12 7.59 3.28
CA LEU A 26 -0.54 8.69 2.60
C LEU A 26 -1.94 8.23 2.25
N HIS A 27 -2.92 9.07 2.54
CA HIS A 27 -4.30 8.74 2.27
C HIS A 27 -5.00 9.93 1.63
N ARG A 28 -5.63 9.69 0.49
CA ARG A 28 -6.51 10.66 -0.14
C ARG A 28 -7.91 10.08 -0.13
N PRO A 29 -8.87 10.75 0.47
CA PRO A 29 -10.24 10.23 0.49
C PRO A 29 -10.92 10.40 -0.87
N GLY A 30 -12.03 9.72 -1.02
CA GLY A 30 -12.85 9.83 -2.22
C GLY A 30 -14.07 8.96 -2.07
N ASN A 31 -14.87 8.90 -3.13
CA ASN A 31 -16.15 8.19 -3.08
C ASN A 31 -16.21 7.03 -4.06
N ARG A 32 -15.07 6.56 -4.51
CA ARG A 32 -14.97 5.40 -5.40
C ARG A 32 -14.12 4.35 -4.72
N ALA A 33 -14.04 3.15 -5.32
CA ALA A 33 -13.17 2.11 -4.77
C ALA A 33 -11.73 2.60 -4.75
N PRO A 34 -11.03 2.38 -3.64
CA PRO A 34 -9.69 2.95 -3.52
C PRO A 34 -8.66 2.20 -4.34
N LEU A 35 -7.55 2.90 -4.59
CA LEU A 35 -6.35 2.33 -5.16
C LEU A 35 -5.33 2.16 -4.03
N LEU A 36 -4.83 0.94 -3.85
CA LEU A 36 -3.75 0.67 -2.91
C LEU A 36 -2.46 0.47 -3.69
N PHE A 37 -1.43 1.17 -3.29
CA PHE A 37 -0.16 1.13 -4.00
C PHE A 37 0.95 0.59 -3.09
N UNK A 38 1.64 -0.47 -3.41
CA UNK A 38 2.57 -0.99 -2.76
C UNK A 38 3.74 -0.66 -3.45
N HIS A 39 4.84 -0.03 -2.92
CA HIS A 39 6.05 0.49 -3.56
C HIS A 39 7.14 -0.58 -3.62
N GLY A 40 8.17 -0.30 -4.41
CA GLY A 40 9.26 -1.23 -4.58
C GLY A 40 10.29 -1.13 -3.48
N PHE A 41 11.17 -2.14 -3.45
CA PHE A 41 12.26 -2.15 -2.48
C PHE A 41 13.15 -0.95 -2.72
N GLY A 42 13.50 -0.25 -1.65
CA GLY A 42 14.30 0.95 -1.76
C GLY A 42 13.54 2.20 -2.17
N SER A 43 12.24 2.08 -2.30
CA SER A 43 11.37 3.21 -2.64
C SER A 43 10.54 3.62 -1.45
N THR A 44 9.62 4.52 -1.66
CA THR A 44 8.74 5.01 -0.61
C THR A 44 7.34 5.23 -1.14
N LYS A 45 6.46 5.57 -0.21
CA LYS A 45 5.04 5.77 -0.51
C LYS A 45 4.79 6.92 -1.47
N GLU A 46 5.76 7.81 -1.64
CA GLU A 46 5.58 8.96 -2.53
C GLU A 46 5.80 8.67 -4.00
N ASP A 47 6.23 7.46 -4.35
CA ASP A 47 6.71 7.17 -5.70
C ASP A 47 5.71 7.53 -6.78
N TYR A 48 4.43 7.22 -6.58
CA TYR A 48 3.42 7.40 -7.62
C TYR A 48 2.32 8.35 -7.22
N THR A 49 2.60 9.27 -6.31
CA THR A 49 1.55 10.20 -5.89
C THR A 49 1.11 11.14 -7.01
N ASP A 50 1.96 11.34 -8.01
CA ASP A 50 1.59 12.23 -9.11
C ASP A 50 0.56 11.62 -10.06
N ILE A 51 0.26 10.35 -9.98
CA ILE A 51 -0.77 9.78 -10.85
C ILE A 51 -2.14 10.37 -10.57
N VAL A 52 -2.39 10.86 -9.38
CA VAL A 52 -3.70 11.43 -9.06
C VAL A 52 -3.99 12.74 -9.79
N UNK A 53 -3.25 13.12 -10.42
CA UNK A 53 -3.35 14.20 -11.08
C UNK A 53 -4.09 14.07 -12.25
N HIS A 54 -4.13 12.89 -12.66
CA HIS A 54 -4.86 12.60 -13.89
C HIS A 54 -6.36 12.54 -13.63
N UNK A 55 -6.83 12.84 -14.36
CA UNK A 55 -8.17 12.93 -14.26
C UNK A 55 -8.89 11.72 -14.09
N ALA A 56 -8.39 10.73 -14.69
CA ALA A 56 -8.99 9.41 -14.54
C ALA A 56 -9.14 9.01 -13.08
N PHE A 57 -8.36 9.62 -12.19
CA PHE A 57 -8.39 9.26 -10.79
C PHE A 57 -9.21 10.23 -9.92
N ASP A 58 -9.93 11.14 -10.53
CA ASP A 58 -10.78 12.05 -9.76
C ASP A 58 -11.79 11.26 -8.93
N GLY A 59 -11.89 11.61 -7.66
CA GLY A 59 -12.83 10.96 -6.76
C GLY A 59 -12.40 9.60 -6.27
N ARG A 60 -11.23 9.11 -6.67
CA ARG A 60 -10.75 7.80 -6.25
C ARG A 60 -9.87 7.94 -5.02
N PRO A 61 -10.22 7.28 -3.93
CA PRO A 61 -9.31 7.27 -2.78
C PRO A 61 -8.00 6.60 -3.16
N PHE A 62 -6.92 7.08 -2.55
CA PHE A 62 -5.59 6.55 -2.80
C PHE A 62 -4.93 6.26 -1.47
N ILE A 63 -4.36 5.08 -1.34
CA ILE A 63 -3.65 4.66 -0.13
C ILE A 63 -2.28 4.16 -0.56
N ALA A 64 -1.25 4.76 0.01
CA ALA A 64 0.11 4.29 -0.15
C ALA A 64 0.77 4.34 1.21
N TYR A 65 1.69 3.43 1.47
CA TYR A 65 2.37 3.42 2.75
C TYR A 65 3.79 2.94 2.55
N ASP A 66 4.66 3.34 3.47
CA ASP A 66 6.02 2.82 3.49
C ASP A 66 5.99 1.43 4.09
N ALA A 67 6.49 0.45 3.34
CA ALA A 67 6.54 -0.93 3.81
C ALA A 67 7.44 -1.04 5.03
N PRO A 68 7.25 -2.08 5.86
CA PRO A 68 8.15 -2.28 6.98
C PRO A 68 9.60 -2.28 6.53
N GLY A 69 10.43 -1.50 7.22
CA GLY A 69 11.83 -1.35 6.89
C GLY A 69 12.11 -0.30 5.85
N CYS A 70 11.11 0.42 5.37
CA CYS A 70 11.28 1.42 4.31
C CYS A 70 10.78 2.77 4.78
N GLY A 71 11.33 3.81 4.18
CA GLY A 71 10.87 5.17 4.40
C GLY A 71 10.75 5.53 5.86
N GLU A 72 9.61 6.07 6.24
CA GLU A 72 9.37 6.55 7.59
C GLU A 72 8.64 5.55 8.47
N THR A 73 8.32 4.37 7.95
CA THR A 73 7.69 3.33 8.75
C THR A 73 8.69 2.74 9.72
N ARG A 74 8.26 2.52 10.96
CA ARG A 74 9.10 1.92 11.97
C ARG A 74 8.63 0.50 12.24
N CYS A 75 9.60 -0.41 12.36
CA CYS A 75 9.33 -1.80 12.65
C CYS A 75 10.12 -2.17 13.89
N ALA A 76 9.45 -2.73 14.88
CA ALA A 76 10.10 -3.03 16.17
C ALA A 76 11.21 -4.06 16.05
N ASP A 77 11.11 -4.95 15.07
CA ASP A 77 12.12 -5.99 14.92
C ASP A 77 12.36 -6.24 13.42
N UNK A 78 13.18 -5.71 12.95
CA UNK A 78 13.49 -5.78 11.75
C UNK A 78 13.68 -7.00 11.23
N ALA A 79 14.32 -8.02 12.04
CA ALA A 79 14.52 -9.40 11.63
C ALA A 79 13.23 -10.11 11.28
N ARG A 80 12.10 -9.56 11.67
CA ARG A 80 10.80 -10.17 11.36
C ARG A 80 10.32 -9.83 9.96
N ILE A 81 10.99 -8.94 9.24
CA ILE A 81 10.55 -8.53 7.91
C ILE A 81 10.70 -9.71 6.95
N SER A 82 9.62 -10.05 6.28
CA SER A 82 9.54 -11.20 5.39
C SER A 82 8.40 -10.92 4.42
N ILE A 83 8.35 -11.69 3.35
CA ILE A 83 7.25 -11.53 2.40
C ILE A 83 5.90 -11.76 3.10
N PRO A 84 5.74 -12.81 3.90
CA PRO A 84 4.46 -12.92 4.63
C PRO A 84 4.13 -11.71 5.48
N LEU A 85 5.12 -11.11 6.15
CA LEU A 85 4.83 -9.92 6.94
C LEU A 85 4.40 -8.77 6.05
N LEU A 86 5.02 -8.61 4.88
CA LEU A 86 4.62 -7.55 3.97
C LEU A 86 3.18 -7.73 3.52
N VAL A 87 2.77 -8.97 3.23
CA VAL A 87 1.39 -9.23 2.80
C VAL A 87 0.42 -8.98 3.96
N GLU A 88 0.75 -9.44 5.15
CA GLU A 88 -0.11 -9.24 6.32
C GLU A 88 -0.21 -7.76 6.65
N THR A 89 0.85 -7.01 6.44
CA THR A 89 0.83 -5.56 6.68
C THR A 89 -0.14 -4.88 5.71
N ALA A 90 -0.11 -5.27 4.44
CA ALA A 90 -1.06 -4.70 3.48
C ALA A 90 -2.49 -4.97 3.91
N ALA A 91 -2.77 -6.19 4.36
CA ALA A 91 -4.11 -6.53 4.83
C ALA A 91 -4.50 -5.65 6.03
N ALA A 92 -3.57 -5.44 6.95
CA ALA A 92 -3.86 -4.64 8.13
C ALA A 92 -4.12 -3.18 7.77
N VAL A 93 -3.39 -2.65 6.80
CA VAL A 93 -3.61 -1.27 6.34
C VAL A 93 -5.00 -1.15 5.73
N LEU A 94 -5.39 -2.10 4.89
CA LEU A 94 -6.73 -2.09 4.30
C LEU A 94 -7.81 -2.18 5.38
N ASP A 95 -7.60 -3.02 6.38
CA ASP A 95 -8.55 -3.14 7.49
C ASP A 95 -8.66 -1.82 8.26
N HIS A 96 -7.52 -1.15 8.47
CA HIS A 96 -7.55 0.12 9.19
C HIS A 96 -8.43 1.14 8.48
N PHE A 97 -8.37 1.18 7.15
CA PHE A 97 -9.18 2.14 6.38
C PHE A 97 -10.57 1.61 6.05
N GLY A 98 -10.91 0.40 6.49
CA GLY A 98 -12.25 -0.15 6.27
C GLY A 98 -12.52 -0.49 4.80
N VAL A 99 -11.50 -0.87 4.06
CA VAL A 99 -11.62 -1.10 2.62
C VAL A 99 -12.13 -2.51 2.36
N GLN A 100 -13.17 -2.64 1.54
CA GLN A 100 -13.72 -3.95 1.17
C GLN A 100 -13.24 -4.38 -0.20
N ALA A 101 -13.34 -3.51 -1.19
CA ALA A 101 -12.91 -3.82 -2.55
C ALA A 101 -11.98 -2.71 -3.01
N PHE A 102 -10.95 -3.07 -3.78
CA PHE A 102 -9.92 -2.11 -4.11
C PHE A 102 -9.21 -2.49 -5.40
N HIS A 103 -8.58 -1.49 -6.00
CA HIS A 103 -7.65 -1.66 -7.11
C HIS A 103 -6.25 -1.71 -6.55
N LEU A 104 -5.41 -2.56 -7.11
CA LEU A 104 -4.10 -2.84 -6.55
C LEU A 104 -3.04 -2.53 -7.58
N VAL A 105 -2.04 -1.75 -7.18
CA VAL A 105 -0.90 -1.43 -8.02
C VAL A 105 0.36 -1.76 -7.25
N GLY A 106 1.26 -2.52 -7.84
CA GLY A 106 2.51 -2.86 -7.20
C GLY A 106 3.69 -2.61 -8.12
N HIS A 107 4.77 -2.08 -7.57
CA HIS A 107 5.99 -1.81 -8.31
C HIS A 107 7.13 -2.64 -7.74
N SER A 108 7.80 -3.41 -8.57
CA SER A 108 8.97 -4.19 -8.21
C SER A 108 8.64 -5.15 -7.06
N MET A 109 9.28 -5.04 -5.91
CA MET A 109 8.98 -5.90 -4.75
C MET A 109 7.53 -5.70 -4.32
N GLY A 110 6.99 -4.47 -4.45
CA GLY A 110 5.58 -4.24 -4.18
C GLY A 110 4.68 -5.03 -5.11
N GLY A 111 5.14 -5.32 -6.33
CA GLY A 111 4.40 -6.17 -7.25
C GLY A 111 4.27 -7.59 -6.73
N LEU A 112 5.30 -8.12 -6.12
CA LEU A 112 5.23 -9.46 -5.53
C LEU A 112 4.26 -9.47 -4.36
N THR A 113 4.36 -8.47 -3.48
CA THR A 113 3.42 -8.37 -2.36
C THR A 113 1.99 -8.28 -2.88
N ALA A 114 1.79 -7.47 -3.92
CA ALA A 114 0.45 -7.30 -4.49
C ALA A 114 -0.07 -8.60 -5.08
N LEU A 115 0.79 -9.34 -5.77
CA LEU A 115 0.37 -10.61 -6.35
C LEU A 115 -0.10 -11.57 -5.26
N MET A 116 0.65 -11.65 -4.18
CA MET A 116 0.31 -12.57 -3.10
C MET A 116 -0.97 -12.12 -2.40
N LEU A 117 -1.13 -10.81 -2.21
CA LEU A 117 -2.36 -10.29 -1.63
C LEU A 117 -3.56 -10.59 -2.54
N ALA A 118 -3.39 -10.41 -3.84
CA ALA A 118 -4.46 -10.69 -4.79
C ALA A 118 -4.82 -12.17 -4.79
N SER A 119 -3.84 -13.04 -4.59
CA SER A 119 -4.11 -14.48 -4.52
C SER A 119 -4.97 -14.81 -3.31
N GLN A 120 -4.77 -14.12 -2.20
CA GLN A 120 -5.52 -14.39 -0.99
C GLN A 120 -6.91 -13.77 -1.04
N TRP A 121 -7.04 -12.63 -1.67
CA TRP A 121 -8.28 -11.85 -1.64
C TRP A 121 -8.86 -11.56 -3.02
N UNK A 122 -8.84 -12.38 -3.65
CA UNK A 122 -9.22 -12.30 -4.90
C UNK A 122 -10.48 -11.70 -5.16
N ASP A 123 -11.44 -12.11 -4.31
CA ASP A 123 -12.79 -11.60 -4.49
C ASP A 123 -12.93 -10.13 -4.08
N ARG A 124 -11.91 -9.57 -3.47
CA ARG A 124 -11.91 -8.16 -3.09
C ARG A 124 -11.09 -7.28 -4.04
N VAL A 125 -10.23 -7.89 -4.85
CA VAL A 125 -9.34 -7.14 -5.75
C VAL A 125 -10.07 -6.90 -7.07
N LEU A 126 -10.32 -5.62 -7.36
CA LEU A 126 -11.05 -5.23 -8.57
C LEU A 126 -10.13 -5.20 -9.78
N SER A 127 -8.87 -4.88 -9.59
CA SER A 127 -7.87 -4.95 -10.65
C SER A 127 -6.50 -5.01 -10.00
N PHE A 128 -5.54 -5.54 -10.74
CA PHE A 128 -4.16 -5.64 -10.28
C PHE A 128 -3.25 -5.21 -11.42
N THR A 129 -2.46 -4.18 -11.19
CA THR A 129 -1.49 -3.68 -12.15
C THR A 129 -0.10 -3.88 -11.56
N ASP A 130 0.74 -4.57 -12.30
CA ASP A 130 2.10 -4.87 -11.89
C ASP A 130 3.08 -4.08 -12.74
N ILE A 131 3.92 -3.27 -12.10
CA ILE A 131 4.90 -2.45 -12.79
C ILE A 131 6.27 -3.00 -12.45
N GLU A 132 6.88 -3.71 -13.40
CA GLU A 132 8.21 -4.30 -13.25
C GLU A 132 8.31 -5.17 -12.00
N GLY A 133 7.25 -5.91 -11.71
CA GLY A 133 7.22 -6.72 -10.50
C GLY A 133 8.05 -7.99 -10.62
N ASN A 134 8.50 -8.49 -9.47
CA ASN A 134 9.23 -9.73 -9.38
C ASN A 134 8.21 -10.86 -9.19
N LEU A 135 7.69 -11.36 -10.29
CA LEU A 135 6.63 -12.36 -10.24
C LEU A 135 7.14 -13.78 -10.32
N ALA A 136 8.43 -13.96 -10.59
CA ALA A 136 9.03 -15.28 -10.69
C ALA A 136 10.13 -15.41 -9.62
N PRO A 137 10.37 -16.63 -9.15
CA PRO A 137 11.42 -16.86 -8.16
C PRO A 137 12.79 -16.45 -8.68
#